data_b33934866bf519f6fc72afa3e64cf245
#
_entry.id   b33934866bf519f6fc72afa3e64cf245
#
_cell.length_a   1.000
_cell.length_b   1.000
_cell.length_c   1.000
_cell.angle_alpha   90.00
_cell.angle_beta   90.00
_cell.angle_gamma   90.00
#
_symmetry.space_group_name_H-M   'P 1'
#
loop_
_entity.id
_entity.type
_entity.pdbx_description
1 polymer ?
#
loop_
_entity_poly.entity_id
_entity_poly.type
_entity_poly.pdbx_seq_one_letter_code
_entity_poly.pdbx_strand_id
1 'polypeptide(L)'
;MGQQSLEALLLKTGAVKLLRNSQIGAHVYPGVPSEYTNWRDEQSAWQHSCVLFNQSYHMTDMYVDGPDALKLLSDLGVNSFKNFGPNKAKQFIPCNPEGYVIGDVILFGLEGNRFNLVGRPSVHNWVQYNCETGGYNAKCTRDERLAEQKGPVVRQAYRFQVQGPNAMKVIERVLEGPVPDVKFFNMATVKIAGKTVSALRHGMVGQPGFELFGPWDEGETVKAAIVEAGKQFGLRLVGGRAYASNTLESGWIPSPLPAIYTSPKMKAYREWLPNTCWEAIASLGGSFYSENIEDYYLTPYDLGYGASVKFDHEFVGREALEKISKNPKRTKVTLELNSQDVKDAIGTIFEKGERAKYFEFPSAVYATWPYDKVTKNGKTVGISTWVGYSSNEGKMLTLAMLNNEHAQMGNDVTFVWGEQPGTGSKPNVEKHVQVEIRAKVCPVPYTEVVREAYRSNVIKHEVGAPH
;
A
#
# COMPACT_ATOMS: atom_id res chain seq x y z
N MET A 1 -29.00 -22.96 -0.54
CA MET A 1 -27.89 -23.21 0.40
C MET A 1 -27.34 -21.85 0.79
N GLY A 2 -27.27 -21.52 2.11
CA GLY A 2 -26.70 -20.26 2.55
C GLY A 2 -25.24 -20.15 2.13
N GLN A 3 -24.78 -18.94 1.83
CA GLN A 3 -23.40 -18.67 1.46
C GLN A 3 -22.48 -19.10 2.59
N GLN A 4 -21.47 -19.93 2.30
CA GLN A 4 -20.50 -20.40 3.30
C GLN A 4 -19.63 -19.23 3.78
N SER A 5 -19.37 -19.14 5.08
CA SER A 5 -18.53 -18.08 5.65
C SER A 5 -17.03 -18.39 5.52
N LEU A 6 -16.20 -17.35 5.71
CA LEU A 6 -14.74 -17.50 5.84
C LEU A 6 -14.40 -18.43 7.01
N GLU A 7 -15.08 -18.31 8.17
CA GLU A 7 -14.85 -19.17 9.33
C GLU A 7 -15.01 -20.66 8.97
N ALA A 8 -16.10 -21.00 8.30
CA ALA A 8 -16.34 -22.38 7.89
C ALA A 8 -15.27 -22.90 6.90
N LEU A 9 -14.76 -22.05 6.02
CA LEU A 9 -13.69 -22.38 5.09
C LEU A 9 -12.36 -22.60 5.83
N LEU A 10 -12.05 -21.76 6.81
CA LEU A 10 -10.83 -21.87 7.63
C LEU A 10 -10.82 -23.12 8.49
N LEU A 11 -11.94 -23.49 9.11
CA LEU A 11 -12.10 -24.73 9.89
C LEU A 11 -11.83 -25.97 9.04
N LYS A 12 -12.20 -25.93 7.76
CA LYS A 12 -12.00 -27.04 6.84
C LYS A 12 -10.57 -27.15 6.30
N THR A 13 -9.92 -26.01 6.04
CA THR A 13 -8.69 -25.97 5.22
C THR A 13 -7.47 -25.50 6.01
N GLY A 14 -7.66 -24.65 7.01
CA GLY A 14 -6.60 -23.89 7.68
C GLY A 14 -6.16 -22.68 6.88
N ALA A 15 -5.83 -21.57 7.56
CA ALA A 15 -5.54 -20.29 6.92
C ALA A 15 -4.31 -20.33 5.99
N VAL A 16 -3.18 -20.84 6.48
CA VAL A 16 -1.93 -20.89 5.70
C VAL A 16 -2.12 -21.73 4.44
N LYS A 17 -2.71 -22.92 4.57
CA LYS A 17 -2.95 -23.80 3.42
C LYS A 17 -3.92 -23.18 2.40
N LEU A 18 -4.99 -22.53 2.87
CA LEU A 18 -5.93 -21.81 2.02
C LEU A 18 -5.21 -20.75 1.16
N LEU A 19 -4.50 -19.85 1.81
CA LEU A 19 -3.88 -18.68 1.17
C LEU A 19 -2.69 -19.06 0.28
N ARG A 20 -1.88 -20.03 0.69
CA ARG A 20 -0.74 -20.49 -0.12
C ARG A 20 -1.13 -21.26 -1.37
N ASN A 21 -2.33 -21.82 -1.42
CA ASN A 21 -2.86 -22.49 -2.60
C ASN A 21 -3.84 -21.62 -3.40
N SER A 22 -4.04 -20.36 -3.00
CA SER A 22 -4.80 -19.42 -3.81
C SER A 22 -4.14 -19.21 -5.15
N GLN A 23 -4.97 -19.23 -6.22
CA GLN A 23 -4.52 -19.06 -7.60
C GLN A 23 -4.49 -17.60 -8.05
N ILE A 24 -4.82 -16.66 -7.16
CA ILE A 24 -4.72 -15.22 -7.45
C ILE A 24 -3.26 -14.79 -7.27
N GLY A 25 -2.72 -14.15 -8.31
CA GLY A 25 -1.38 -13.57 -8.29
C GLY A 25 -1.28 -12.26 -7.51
N ALA A 26 -0.27 -11.48 -7.84
CA ALA A 26 -0.08 -10.15 -7.31
C ALA A 26 -1.21 -9.20 -7.74
N HIS A 27 -1.28 -8.08 -7.05
CA HIS A 27 -2.21 -7.01 -7.39
C HIS A 27 -2.01 -6.52 -8.83
N VAL A 28 -3.12 -6.37 -9.56
CA VAL A 28 -3.13 -5.79 -10.91
C VAL A 28 -3.71 -4.38 -10.88
N TYR A 29 -3.33 -3.56 -11.87
CA TYR A 29 -3.84 -2.20 -12.07
C TYR A 29 -4.77 -2.17 -13.28
N PRO A 30 -6.05 -2.58 -13.15
CA PRO A 30 -6.98 -2.59 -14.25
C PRO A 30 -7.26 -1.17 -14.74
N GLY A 31 -7.62 -1.02 -15.99
CA GLY A 31 -7.96 0.28 -16.60
C GLY A 31 -6.76 1.20 -16.89
N VAL A 32 -5.54 0.77 -16.55
CA VAL A 32 -4.30 1.47 -16.85
C VAL A 32 -3.41 0.55 -17.68
N PRO A 33 -2.81 1.01 -18.79
CA PRO A 33 -1.84 0.23 -19.55
C PRO A 33 -0.67 -0.24 -18.66
N SER A 34 -0.02 -1.32 -19.04
CA SER A 34 1.19 -1.77 -18.34
C SER A 34 2.30 -0.72 -18.39
N GLU A 35 2.43 -0.04 -19.52
CA GLU A 35 3.38 1.05 -19.79
C GLU A 35 2.76 2.03 -20.80
N TYR A 36 3.08 3.32 -20.66
CA TYR A 36 2.77 4.35 -21.67
C TYR A 36 3.98 4.65 -22.57
N THR A 37 5.17 4.70 -21.97
CA THR A 37 6.45 4.81 -22.67
C THR A 37 7.25 3.53 -22.43
N ASN A 38 8.03 3.51 -21.37
CA ASN A 38 8.60 2.30 -20.76
C ASN A 38 8.76 2.58 -19.27
N TRP A 39 8.69 1.53 -18.45
CA TRP A 39 8.69 1.70 -17.00
C TRP A 39 9.93 2.43 -16.43
N ARG A 40 11.08 2.40 -17.13
CA ARG A 40 12.30 3.11 -16.70
C ARG A 40 12.17 4.62 -16.91
N ASP A 41 11.65 5.04 -18.07
CA ASP A 41 11.33 6.44 -18.35
C ASP A 41 10.28 6.99 -17.39
N GLU A 42 9.27 6.18 -17.09
CA GLU A 42 8.19 6.52 -16.16
C GLU A 42 8.71 6.62 -14.71
N GLN A 43 9.60 5.73 -14.26
CA GLN A 43 10.28 5.87 -12.97
C GLN A 43 11.18 7.11 -12.93
N SER A 44 11.97 7.33 -13.97
CA SER A 44 12.84 8.51 -14.06
C SER A 44 12.04 9.80 -13.95
N ALA A 45 10.87 9.85 -14.56
CA ALA A 45 10.07 11.06 -14.61
C ALA A 45 9.60 11.54 -13.23
N TRP A 46 9.29 10.65 -12.28
CA TRP A 46 8.87 11.11 -10.95
C TRP A 46 10.01 11.72 -10.10
N GLN A 47 11.27 11.45 -10.45
CA GLN A 47 12.41 12.06 -9.78
C GLN A 47 13.00 13.26 -10.52
N HIS A 48 12.85 13.34 -11.85
CA HIS A 48 13.55 14.34 -12.67
C HIS A 48 12.64 15.33 -13.42
N SER A 49 11.35 15.02 -13.57
CA SER A 49 10.36 15.89 -14.22
C SER A 49 9.03 15.89 -13.46
N CYS A 50 8.02 15.22 -13.98
CA CYS A 50 6.76 14.98 -13.28
C CYS A 50 5.95 13.86 -13.92
N VAL A 51 5.05 13.29 -13.14
CA VAL A 51 4.19 12.19 -13.55
C VAL A 51 2.74 12.45 -13.20
N LEU A 52 1.84 11.74 -13.91
CA LEU A 52 0.45 11.54 -13.53
C LEU A 52 0.20 10.05 -13.31
N PHE A 53 -0.16 9.69 -12.09
CA PHE A 53 -0.68 8.37 -11.74
C PHE A 53 -2.20 8.38 -11.83
N ASN A 54 -2.77 7.49 -12.64
CA ASN A 54 -4.22 7.26 -12.64
C ASN A 54 -4.57 6.20 -11.60
N GLN A 55 -5.14 6.64 -10.50
CA GLN A 55 -5.50 5.82 -9.35
C GLN A 55 -6.99 5.45 -9.31
N SER A 56 -7.73 5.77 -10.35
CA SER A 56 -9.19 5.69 -10.38
C SER A 56 -9.75 4.26 -10.34
N TYR A 57 -8.94 3.22 -10.59
CA TYR A 57 -9.49 1.89 -10.89
C TYR A 57 -9.15 0.81 -9.86
N HIS A 58 -8.02 0.89 -9.17
CA HIS A 58 -7.45 -0.23 -8.42
C HIS A 58 -7.74 -0.21 -6.91
N MET A 59 -8.32 0.86 -6.42
CA MET A 59 -8.74 0.99 -5.01
C MET A 59 -10.27 1.04 -4.90
N THR A 60 -10.80 0.47 -3.84
CA THR A 60 -12.18 0.65 -3.43
C THR A 60 -12.28 1.98 -2.67
N ASP A 61 -13.29 2.76 -2.99
CA ASP A 61 -13.75 3.86 -2.16
C ASP A 61 -14.92 3.39 -1.31
N MET A 62 -14.97 3.73 -0.04
CA MET A 62 -16.11 3.48 0.82
C MET A 62 -16.48 4.74 1.57
N TYR A 63 -17.68 5.22 1.32
CA TYR A 63 -18.25 6.35 2.01
C TYR A 63 -18.93 5.89 3.29
N VAL A 64 -18.61 6.55 4.39
CA VAL A 64 -19.24 6.35 5.71
C VAL A 64 -19.94 7.65 6.07
N ASP A 65 -21.25 7.58 6.15
CA ASP A 65 -22.14 8.73 6.38
C ASP A 65 -22.95 8.52 7.66
N GLY A 66 -23.23 9.58 8.38
CA GLY A 66 -24.17 9.57 9.51
C GLY A 66 -23.61 10.20 10.79
N PRO A 67 -24.49 10.41 11.79
CA PRO A 67 -24.10 11.06 13.04
C PRO A 67 -22.96 10.37 13.78
N ASP A 68 -22.89 9.04 13.73
CA ASP A 68 -21.87 8.24 14.42
C ASP A 68 -20.69 7.82 13.50
N ALA A 69 -20.61 8.34 12.26
CA ALA A 69 -19.57 7.97 11.32
C ALA A 69 -18.16 8.25 11.87
N LEU A 70 -17.93 9.43 12.45
CA LEU A 70 -16.65 9.77 13.06
C LEU A 70 -16.34 8.90 14.29
N LYS A 71 -17.36 8.60 15.11
CA LYS A 71 -17.21 7.74 16.28
C LYS A 71 -16.81 6.31 15.87
N LEU A 72 -17.52 5.71 14.90
CA LEU A 72 -17.18 4.40 14.34
C LEU A 72 -15.72 4.34 13.90
N LEU A 73 -15.28 5.34 13.12
CA LEU A 73 -13.90 5.37 12.61
C LEU A 73 -12.87 5.58 13.74
N SER A 74 -13.20 6.40 14.73
CA SER A 74 -12.36 6.62 15.92
C SER A 74 -12.22 5.35 16.76
N ASP A 75 -13.31 4.62 16.98
CA ASP A 75 -13.31 3.40 17.78
C ASP A 75 -12.50 2.26 17.10
N LEU A 76 -12.28 2.33 15.79
CA LEU A 76 -11.55 1.33 15.02
C LEU A 76 -10.11 1.71 14.69
N GLY A 77 -9.78 2.99 14.61
CA GLY A 77 -8.47 3.47 14.16
C GLY A 77 -7.52 3.78 15.29
N VAL A 78 -6.26 3.35 15.16
CA VAL A 78 -5.21 3.64 16.15
C VAL A 78 -4.74 5.11 16.14
N ASN A 79 -5.15 5.88 15.12
CA ASN A 79 -4.77 7.28 14.93
C ASN A 79 -5.62 8.19 15.80
N SER A 80 -5.06 9.33 16.24
CA SER A 80 -5.88 10.37 16.88
C SER A 80 -6.92 10.94 15.92
N PHE A 81 -8.15 11.06 16.39
CA PHE A 81 -9.25 11.73 15.67
C PHE A 81 -9.49 13.17 16.17
N LYS A 82 -8.65 13.64 17.08
CA LYS A 82 -8.74 15.01 17.59
C LYS A 82 -8.59 16.00 16.43
N ASN A 83 -9.56 16.88 16.28
CA ASN A 83 -9.63 17.88 15.21
C ASN A 83 -9.63 17.30 13.78
N PHE A 84 -10.04 16.03 13.60
CA PHE A 84 -10.27 15.45 12.29
C PHE A 84 -11.67 15.80 11.79
N GLY A 85 -11.78 16.15 10.53
CA GLY A 85 -13.04 16.55 9.91
C GLY A 85 -12.85 17.02 8.47
N PRO A 86 -13.73 17.85 7.94
CA PRO A 86 -13.69 18.29 6.55
C PRO A 86 -12.32 18.85 6.12
N ASN A 87 -12.00 18.63 4.87
CA ASN A 87 -10.77 19.09 4.22
C ASN A 87 -9.47 18.55 4.84
N LYS A 88 -9.53 17.42 5.54
CA LYS A 88 -8.36 16.71 6.08
C LYS A 88 -8.36 15.27 5.62
N ALA A 89 -7.16 14.72 5.48
CA ALA A 89 -6.97 13.30 5.28
C ALA A 89 -5.99 12.74 6.32
N LYS A 90 -5.97 11.42 6.45
CA LYS A 90 -4.97 10.69 7.24
C LYS A 90 -4.85 9.26 6.75
N GLN A 91 -3.74 8.63 7.05
CA GLN A 91 -3.65 7.19 6.98
C GLN A 91 -4.48 6.59 8.12
N PHE A 92 -5.42 5.74 7.82
CA PHE A 92 -6.28 5.07 8.78
C PHE A 92 -5.81 3.63 8.96
N ILE A 93 -5.51 3.24 10.19
CA ILE A 93 -4.87 1.97 10.53
C ILE A 93 -5.72 1.27 11.58
N PRO A 94 -6.64 0.37 11.19
CA PRO A 94 -7.34 -0.49 12.13
C PRO A 94 -6.50 -1.71 12.51
N CYS A 95 -6.62 -2.11 13.78
CA CYS A 95 -6.00 -3.32 14.32
C CYS A 95 -7.06 -4.28 14.85
N ASN A 96 -6.66 -5.55 14.99
CA ASN A 96 -7.45 -6.52 15.73
C ASN A 96 -7.28 -6.31 17.25
N PRO A 97 -8.07 -7.00 18.10
CA PRO A 97 -7.99 -6.86 19.56
C PRO A 97 -6.61 -7.17 20.16
N GLU A 98 -5.78 -7.92 19.46
CA GLU A 98 -4.42 -8.30 19.88
C GLU A 98 -3.35 -7.29 19.40
N GLY A 99 -3.77 -6.18 18.73
CA GLY A 99 -2.88 -5.09 18.28
C GLY A 99 -2.16 -5.35 16.96
N TYR A 100 -2.57 -6.35 16.19
CA TYR A 100 -2.05 -6.60 14.85
C TYR A 100 -2.90 -5.90 13.78
N VAL A 101 -2.22 -5.41 12.74
CA VAL A 101 -2.85 -4.62 11.68
C VAL A 101 -3.81 -5.46 10.83
N ILE A 102 -5.02 -4.94 10.59
CA ILE A 102 -5.96 -5.49 9.62
C ILE A 102 -5.65 -4.95 8.22
N GLY A 103 -5.16 -3.74 8.14
CA GLY A 103 -4.74 -3.06 6.92
C GLY A 103 -4.58 -1.56 7.16
N ASP A 104 -4.35 -0.84 6.08
CA ASP A 104 -4.32 0.62 6.10
C ASP A 104 -4.92 1.18 4.81
N VAL A 105 -5.56 2.33 4.94
CA VAL A 105 -6.17 3.08 3.84
C VAL A 105 -6.01 4.58 4.08
N ILE A 106 -6.19 5.38 3.05
CA ILE A 106 -6.32 6.83 3.25
C ILE A 106 -7.77 7.16 3.58
N LEU A 107 -7.96 7.88 4.67
CA LEU A 107 -9.24 8.36 5.15
C LEU A 107 -9.35 9.86 4.88
N PHE A 108 -10.39 10.26 4.15
CA PHE A 108 -10.72 11.64 3.81
C PHE A 108 -11.92 12.11 4.64
N GLY A 109 -11.80 13.26 5.28
CA GLY A 109 -12.92 13.97 5.88
C GLY A 109 -13.58 14.88 4.84
N LEU A 110 -14.85 14.62 4.56
CA LEU A 110 -15.69 15.38 3.64
C LEU A 110 -16.70 16.22 4.41
N GLU A 111 -17.42 17.11 3.72
CA GLU A 111 -18.47 17.90 4.34
C GLU A 111 -19.67 17.02 4.80
N GLY A 112 -20.42 17.49 5.76
CA GLY A 112 -21.68 16.87 6.19
C GLY A 112 -21.54 15.57 6.98
N ASN A 113 -20.49 15.41 7.81
CA ASN A 113 -20.23 14.17 8.57
C ASN A 113 -20.06 12.94 7.67
N ARG A 114 -19.47 13.15 6.52
CA ARG A 114 -19.19 12.15 5.52
C ARG A 114 -17.69 11.90 5.44
N PHE A 115 -17.31 10.64 5.33
CA PHE A 115 -15.92 10.22 5.26
C PHE A 115 -15.74 9.26 4.09
N ASN A 116 -14.57 9.28 3.43
CA ASN A 116 -14.23 8.33 2.37
C ASN A 116 -12.97 7.58 2.73
N LEU A 117 -13.02 6.26 2.73
CA LEU A 117 -11.88 5.36 2.88
C LEU A 117 -11.46 4.85 1.51
N VAL A 118 -10.20 5.00 1.17
CA VAL A 118 -9.66 4.64 -0.15
C VAL A 118 -8.50 3.67 0.00
N GLY A 119 -8.65 2.46 -0.51
CA GLY A 119 -7.62 1.42 -0.43
C GLY A 119 -8.09 0.02 -0.76
N ARG A 120 -7.46 -0.98 -0.13
CA ARG A 120 -7.78 -2.41 -0.33
C ARG A 120 -8.98 -2.87 0.50
N PRO A 121 -9.72 -3.90 0.06
CA PRO A 121 -11.00 -4.32 0.67
C PRO A 121 -10.97 -4.71 2.16
N SER A 122 -9.86 -5.19 2.70
CA SER A 122 -9.80 -5.71 4.09
C SER A 122 -10.26 -4.67 5.14
N VAL A 123 -9.79 -3.42 5.00
CA VAL A 123 -10.20 -2.35 5.92
C VAL A 123 -11.67 -1.98 5.73
N HIS A 124 -12.13 -1.95 4.48
CA HIS A 124 -13.54 -1.67 4.15
C HIS A 124 -14.45 -2.75 4.75
N ASN A 125 -14.10 -4.02 4.61
CA ASN A 125 -14.84 -5.14 5.20
C ASN A 125 -14.93 -5.00 6.73
N TRP A 126 -13.82 -4.67 7.38
CA TRP A 126 -13.79 -4.49 8.83
C TRP A 126 -14.65 -3.32 9.30
N VAL A 127 -14.56 -2.17 8.63
CA VAL A 127 -15.38 -1.00 8.98
C VAL A 127 -16.85 -1.26 8.72
N GLN A 128 -17.20 -1.89 7.60
CA GLN A 128 -18.57 -2.24 7.28
C GLN A 128 -19.18 -3.21 8.28
N TYR A 129 -18.47 -4.27 8.65
CA TYR A 129 -18.90 -5.21 9.70
C TYR A 129 -19.23 -4.47 11.00
N ASN A 130 -18.35 -3.61 11.48
CA ASN A 130 -18.57 -2.88 12.71
C ASN A 130 -19.70 -1.84 12.57
N CYS A 131 -19.87 -1.23 11.41
CA CYS A 131 -20.99 -0.34 11.12
C CYS A 131 -22.34 -1.09 11.21
N GLU A 132 -22.40 -2.30 10.67
CA GLU A 132 -23.64 -3.10 10.64
C GLU A 132 -23.98 -3.77 11.98
N THR A 133 -22.95 -4.11 12.77
CA THR A 133 -23.15 -4.90 14.01
C THR A 133 -22.88 -4.13 15.30
N GLY A 134 -22.22 -3.00 15.23
CA GLY A 134 -21.77 -2.22 16.41
C GLY A 134 -22.80 -1.22 16.95
N GLY A 135 -23.99 -1.14 16.37
CA GLY A 135 -25.06 -0.24 16.83
C GLY A 135 -24.85 1.25 16.52
N TYR A 136 -23.98 1.58 15.57
CA TYR A 136 -23.73 2.95 15.13
C TYR A 136 -24.84 3.47 14.22
N ASN A 137 -25.26 4.72 14.44
CA ASN A 137 -26.11 5.44 13.49
C ASN A 137 -25.25 5.96 12.31
N ALA A 138 -24.76 5.04 11.50
CA ALA A 138 -23.92 5.29 10.35
C ALA A 138 -24.26 4.31 9.22
N LYS A 139 -23.91 4.69 7.98
CA LYS A 139 -24.12 3.87 6.79
C LYS A 139 -22.83 3.82 5.97
N CYS A 140 -22.45 2.62 5.51
CA CYS A 140 -21.39 2.42 4.56
C CYS A 140 -21.95 2.24 3.15
N THR A 141 -21.37 2.96 2.17
CA THR A 141 -21.70 2.83 0.75
C THR A 141 -20.39 2.61 -0.02
N ARG A 142 -20.30 1.48 -0.71
CA ARG A 142 -19.08 1.09 -1.44
C ARG A 142 -19.14 1.54 -2.89
N ASP A 143 -18.02 2.03 -3.39
CA ASP A 143 -17.68 2.23 -4.78
C ASP A 143 -16.53 1.27 -5.10
N GLU A 144 -16.87 0.09 -5.63
CA GLU A 144 -15.93 -1.00 -5.76
C GLU A 144 -14.89 -0.73 -6.84
N ARG A 145 -13.66 -1.14 -6.56
CA ARG A 145 -12.56 -1.13 -7.53
C ARG A 145 -12.92 -2.00 -8.74
N LEU A 146 -12.31 -1.70 -9.89
CA LEU A 146 -12.63 -2.36 -11.15
C LEU A 146 -12.47 -3.90 -11.11
N ALA A 147 -11.51 -4.42 -10.36
CA ALA A 147 -11.30 -5.86 -10.24
C ALA A 147 -12.47 -6.62 -9.56
N GLU A 148 -13.31 -5.92 -8.79
CA GLU A 148 -14.49 -6.49 -8.12
C GLU A 148 -15.78 -6.30 -8.92
N GLN A 149 -15.76 -5.50 -10.00
CA GLN A 149 -16.93 -5.17 -10.79
C GLN A 149 -17.18 -6.24 -11.85
N LYS A 150 -18.46 -6.52 -12.11
CA LYS A 150 -18.94 -7.35 -13.20
C LYS A 150 -19.76 -6.46 -14.15
N GLY A 151 -19.29 -6.29 -15.38
CA GLY A 151 -19.98 -5.47 -16.37
C GLY A 151 -19.32 -4.10 -16.62
N PRO A 152 -20.07 -3.10 -17.09
CA PRO A 152 -19.54 -1.76 -17.36
C PRO A 152 -18.90 -1.14 -16.13
N VAL A 153 -17.83 -0.36 -16.33
CA VAL A 153 -17.17 0.38 -15.25
C VAL A 153 -18.13 1.45 -14.72
N VAL A 154 -18.45 1.34 -13.43
CA VAL A 154 -19.28 2.31 -12.71
C VAL A 154 -18.50 2.77 -11.49
N ARG A 155 -17.99 4.00 -11.52
CA ARG A 155 -17.29 4.62 -10.40
C ARG A 155 -17.99 5.92 -10.02
N GLN A 156 -17.86 6.35 -8.76
CA GLN A 156 -18.36 7.65 -8.29
C GLN A 156 -17.32 8.75 -8.49
N ALA A 157 -16.03 8.41 -8.37
CA ALA A 157 -14.97 9.40 -8.44
C ALA A 157 -13.79 8.93 -9.33
N TYR A 158 -13.20 9.89 -10.04
CA TYR A 158 -11.84 9.75 -10.58
C TYR A 158 -10.82 10.15 -9.53
N ARG A 159 -9.56 9.69 -9.72
CA ARG A 159 -8.45 10.02 -8.83
C ARG A 159 -7.13 10.05 -9.60
N PHE A 160 -6.46 11.21 -9.58
CA PHE A 160 -5.17 11.41 -10.26
C PHE A 160 -4.14 11.98 -9.28
N GLN A 161 -2.96 11.39 -9.25
CA GLN A 161 -1.83 11.95 -8.50
C GLN A 161 -0.87 12.60 -9.49
N VAL A 162 -0.66 13.91 -9.38
CA VAL A 162 0.38 14.65 -10.11
C VAL A 162 1.54 14.89 -9.17
N GLN A 163 2.75 14.44 -9.55
CA GLN A 163 3.90 14.43 -8.66
C GLN A 163 5.23 14.55 -9.40
N GLY A 164 6.22 15.12 -8.76
CA GLY A 164 7.59 15.26 -9.27
C GLY A 164 8.14 16.68 -9.09
N PRO A 165 9.42 16.93 -9.39
CA PRO A 165 10.03 18.26 -9.26
C PRO A 165 9.29 19.37 -10.02
N ASN A 166 8.71 19.04 -11.19
CA ASN A 166 7.94 19.98 -12.01
C ASN A 166 6.42 19.93 -11.75
N ALA A 167 5.94 19.08 -10.84
CA ALA A 167 4.50 18.91 -10.64
C ALA A 167 3.79 20.21 -10.27
N MET A 168 4.41 21.04 -9.42
CA MET A 168 3.80 22.32 -9.02
C MET A 168 3.65 23.30 -10.19
N LYS A 169 4.56 23.27 -11.18
CA LYS A 169 4.44 24.07 -12.41
C LYS A 169 3.25 23.61 -13.26
N VAL A 170 3.00 22.29 -13.30
CA VAL A 170 1.82 21.74 -13.99
C VAL A 170 0.54 22.16 -13.27
N ILE A 171 0.51 22.06 -11.94
CA ILE A 171 -0.62 22.48 -11.11
C ILE A 171 -0.91 23.97 -11.30
N GLU A 172 0.11 24.84 -11.19
CA GLU A 172 -0.02 26.28 -11.42
C GLU A 172 -0.58 26.60 -12.82
N ARG A 173 -0.15 25.86 -13.84
CA ARG A 173 -0.59 26.07 -15.22
C ARG A 173 -2.02 25.61 -15.49
N VAL A 174 -2.48 24.55 -14.82
CA VAL A 174 -3.79 23.94 -15.09
C VAL A 174 -4.91 24.54 -14.26
N LEU A 175 -4.61 25.14 -13.10
CA LEU A 175 -5.61 25.72 -12.22
C LEU A 175 -6.20 27.04 -12.79
N GLU A 176 -7.50 27.21 -12.58
CA GLU A 176 -8.22 28.48 -12.84
C GLU A 176 -8.18 29.36 -11.58
N GLY A 177 -7.00 29.59 -11.03
CA GLY A 177 -6.80 30.38 -9.82
C GLY A 177 -5.46 30.08 -9.17
N PRO A 178 -5.15 30.70 -8.03
CA PRO A 178 -3.89 30.48 -7.34
C PRO A 178 -3.78 29.06 -6.81
N VAL A 179 -2.55 28.54 -6.76
CA VAL A 179 -2.26 27.26 -6.09
C VAL A 179 -2.59 27.38 -4.60
N PRO A 180 -3.42 26.50 -4.03
CA PRO A 180 -3.79 26.60 -2.64
C PRO A 180 -2.60 26.29 -1.72
N ASP A 181 -2.39 27.12 -0.71
CA ASP A 181 -1.41 26.85 0.35
C ASP A 181 -2.05 25.97 1.43
N VAL A 182 -1.92 24.66 1.29
CA VAL A 182 -2.44 23.67 2.23
C VAL A 182 -1.32 22.81 2.78
N LYS A 183 -1.46 22.43 4.06
CA LYS A 183 -0.53 21.51 4.72
C LYS A 183 -0.64 20.10 4.14
N PHE A 184 0.41 19.30 4.35
CA PHE A 184 0.37 17.87 4.02
C PHE A 184 -0.86 17.19 4.65
N PHE A 185 -1.52 16.33 3.90
CA PHE A 185 -2.80 15.70 4.25
C PHE A 185 -3.97 16.66 4.54
N ASN A 186 -3.92 17.89 4.01
CA ASN A 186 -5.08 18.77 3.93
C ASN A 186 -5.52 18.95 2.47
N MET A 187 -6.79 19.27 2.31
CA MET A 187 -7.42 19.44 1.01
C MET A 187 -7.88 20.88 0.79
N ALA A 188 -7.94 21.26 -0.48
CA ALA A 188 -8.61 22.47 -0.93
C ALA A 188 -9.49 22.13 -2.15
N THR A 189 -10.48 22.97 -2.39
CA THR A 189 -11.28 22.94 -3.61
C THR A 189 -10.66 23.87 -4.62
N VAL A 190 -10.40 23.36 -5.85
CA VAL A 190 -9.82 24.11 -6.97
C VAL A 190 -10.70 23.95 -8.22
N LYS A 191 -10.37 24.67 -9.29
CA LYS A 191 -11.01 24.51 -10.59
C LYS A 191 -10.01 24.15 -11.68
N ILE A 192 -10.36 23.17 -12.51
CA ILE A 192 -9.60 22.73 -13.68
C ILE A 192 -10.58 22.52 -14.83
N ALA A 193 -10.39 23.19 -15.96
CA ALA A 193 -11.23 23.11 -17.15
C ALA A 193 -12.73 23.27 -16.84
N GLY A 194 -13.07 24.26 -16.00
CA GLY A 194 -14.44 24.56 -15.55
C GLY A 194 -15.00 23.59 -14.51
N LYS A 195 -14.24 22.56 -14.12
CA LYS A 195 -14.69 21.52 -13.17
C LYS A 195 -14.21 21.80 -11.76
N THR A 196 -15.05 21.47 -10.77
CA THR A 196 -14.68 21.56 -9.35
C THR A 196 -13.91 20.31 -8.95
N VAL A 197 -12.70 20.47 -8.46
CA VAL A 197 -11.77 19.40 -8.14
C VAL A 197 -11.33 19.52 -6.68
N SER A 198 -11.35 18.41 -5.96
CA SER A 198 -10.72 18.33 -4.65
C SER A 198 -9.22 18.03 -4.83
N ALA A 199 -8.37 18.82 -4.19
CA ALA A 199 -6.92 18.72 -4.27
C ALA A 199 -6.35 18.41 -2.88
N LEU A 200 -5.89 17.18 -2.67
CA LEU A 200 -5.18 16.75 -1.46
C LEU A 200 -3.69 17.02 -1.62
N ARG A 201 -3.09 17.74 -0.67
CA ARG A 201 -1.63 17.86 -0.59
C ARG A 201 -1.04 16.53 -0.12
N HIS A 202 -0.56 15.74 -1.08
CA HIS A 202 -0.01 14.40 -0.87
C HIS A 202 1.05 14.08 -1.91
N GLY A 203 1.97 13.18 -1.57
CA GLY A 203 2.99 12.68 -2.49
C GLY A 203 3.39 11.25 -2.15
N MET A 204 3.56 10.41 -3.17
CA MET A 204 3.89 8.99 -2.99
C MET A 204 5.39 8.72 -2.93
N VAL A 205 6.21 9.55 -3.58
CA VAL A 205 7.68 9.37 -3.64
C VAL A 205 8.44 10.60 -3.11
N GLY A 206 7.86 11.31 -2.13
CA GLY A 206 8.47 12.45 -1.45
C GLY A 206 8.58 13.73 -2.28
N GLN A 207 8.21 13.71 -3.54
CA GLN A 207 8.23 14.86 -4.42
C GLN A 207 6.97 15.72 -4.23
N PRO A 208 7.02 17.03 -4.55
CA PRO A 208 5.86 17.91 -4.51
C PRO A 208 4.73 17.42 -5.42
N GLY A 209 3.48 17.69 -5.03
CA GLY A 209 2.33 17.35 -5.87
C GLY A 209 1.01 17.38 -5.14
N PHE A 210 -0.04 17.04 -5.88
CA PHE A 210 -1.40 16.91 -5.39
C PHE A 210 -2.06 15.64 -5.90
N GLU A 211 -2.90 15.06 -5.06
CA GLU A 211 -3.88 14.07 -5.47
C GLU A 211 -5.19 14.82 -5.77
N LEU A 212 -5.67 14.69 -7.01
CA LEU A 212 -6.81 15.40 -7.57
C LEU A 212 -7.96 14.42 -7.77
N PHE A 213 -9.14 14.71 -7.25
CA PHE A 213 -10.29 13.84 -7.40
C PHE A 213 -11.60 14.63 -7.52
N GLY A 214 -12.58 14.02 -8.15
CA GLY A 214 -13.90 14.60 -8.40
C GLY A 214 -14.86 13.59 -9.02
N PRO A 215 -16.07 14.01 -9.45
CA PRO A 215 -17.06 13.15 -10.07
C PRO A 215 -16.50 12.38 -11.27
N TRP A 216 -16.82 11.09 -11.35
CA TRP A 216 -16.27 10.17 -12.35
C TRP A 216 -16.39 10.66 -13.80
N ASP A 217 -17.56 11.19 -14.17
CA ASP A 217 -17.88 11.68 -15.51
C ASP A 217 -17.05 12.93 -15.95
N GLU A 218 -16.44 13.61 -15.00
CA GLU A 218 -15.57 14.77 -15.24
C GLU A 218 -14.10 14.39 -15.42
N GLY A 219 -13.72 13.13 -15.10
CA GLY A 219 -12.33 12.70 -15.00
C GLY A 219 -11.53 12.85 -16.29
N GLU A 220 -12.09 12.46 -17.45
CA GLU A 220 -11.36 12.56 -18.72
C GLU A 220 -11.10 14.03 -19.13
N THR A 221 -12.04 14.95 -18.83
CA THR A 221 -11.84 16.39 -19.08
C THR A 221 -10.70 16.94 -18.22
N VAL A 222 -10.69 16.62 -16.93
CA VAL A 222 -9.64 17.07 -16.01
C VAL A 222 -8.29 16.46 -16.38
N LYS A 223 -8.24 15.15 -16.68
CA LYS A 223 -7.02 14.47 -17.12
C LYS A 223 -6.43 15.08 -18.38
N ALA A 224 -7.26 15.32 -19.39
CA ALA A 224 -6.82 15.94 -20.64
C ALA A 224 -6.18 17.31 -20.41
N ALA A 225 -6.78 18.15 -19.55
CA ALA A 225 -6.24 19.46 -19.19
C ALA A 225 -4.88 19.34 -18.48
N ILE A 226 -4.74 18.41 -17.53
CA ILE A 226 -3.47 18.16 -16.83
C ILE A 226 -2.39 17.69 -17.80
N VAL A 227 -2.71 16.74 -18.68
CA VAL A 227 -1.76 16.20 -19.66
C VAL A 227 -1.30 17.29 -20.62
N GLU A 228 -2.21 18.11 -21.13
CA GLU A 228 -1.87 19.22 -22.02
C GLU A 228 -0.96 20.24 -21.35
N ALA A 229 -1.33 20.68 -20.13
CA ALA A 229 -0.51 21.60 -19.34
C ALA A 229 0.87 21.02 -19.02
N GLY A 230 0.95 19.72 -18.81
CA GLY A 230 2.17 19.00 -18.41
C GLY A 230 3.18 18.75 -19.53
N LYS A 231 2.78 18.85 -20.80
CA LYS A 231 3.67 18.55 -21.96
C LYS A 231 4.99 19.33 -21.89
N GLN A 232 4.92 20.62 -21.66
CA GLN A 232 6.10 21.49 -21.61
C GLN A 232 7.00 21.25 -20.38
N PHE A 233 6.50 20.54 -19.36
CA PHE A 233 7.22 20.24 -18.13
C PHE A 233 7.72 18.80 -18.06
N GLY A 234 7.58 18.03 -19.16
CA GLY A 234 8.03 16.66 -19.25
C GLY A 234 7.14 15.66 -18.51
N LEU A 235 5.84 15.95 -18.37
CA LEU A 235 4.88 15.04 -17.74
C LEU A 235 4.85 13.69 -18.45
N ARG A 236 4.94 12.61 -17.66
CA ARG A 236 4.70 11.23 -18.10
C ARG A 236 3.47 10.66 -17.42
N LEU A 237 2.68 9.89 -18.17
CA LEU A 237 1.69 9.01 -17.59
C LEU A 237 2.39 7.77 -17.06
N VAL A 238 1.97 7.24 -15.91
CA VAL A 238 2.58 6.07 -15.30
C VAL A 238 1.73 4.84 -15.51
N GLY A 239 2.31 3.82 -16.14
CA GLY A 239 1.70 2.51 -16.32
C GLY A 239 1.77 1.62 -15.08
N GLY A 240 1.02 0.52 -15.09
CA GLY A 240 0.90 -0.40 -13.96
C GLY A 240 2.24 -0.99 -13.49
N ARG A 241 3.18 -1.22 -14.38
CA ARG A 241 4.51 -1.76 -14.05
C ARG A 241 5.33 -0.78 -13.21
N ALA A 242 5.48 0.46 -13.66
CA ALA A 242 6.19 1.49 -12.91
C ALA A 242 5.46 1.82 -11.60
N TYR A 243 4.13 1.95 -11.63
CA TYR A 243 3.33 2.22 -10.44
C TYR A 243 3.62 1.24 -9.30
N ALA A 244 3.69 -0.07 -9.60
CA ALA A 244 3.92 -1.11 -8.60
C ALA A 244 5.28 -0.98 -7.88
N SER A 245 6.26 -0.28 -8.45
CA SER A 245 7.60 -0.12 -7.90
C SER A 245 7.81 1.11 -7.03
N ASN A 246 6.85 2.05 -6.98
CA ASN A 246 7.02 3.28 -6.20
C ASN A 246 7.23 3.01 -4.69
N THR A 247 6.71 1.90 -4.17
CA THR A 247 6.87 1.48 -2.79
C THR A 247 8.32 1.24 -2.39
N LEU A 248 9.18 0.84 -3.33
CA LEU A 248 10.61 0.58 -3.08
C LEU A 248 11.33 1.87 -2.70
N GLU A 249 10.96 2.98 -3.31
CA GLU A 249 11.53 4.30 -3.02
C GLU A 249 10.87 4.98 -1.83
N SER A 250 9.55 4.86 -1.71
CA SER A 250 8.77 5.48 -0.63
C SER A 250 8.80 4.72 0.70
N GLY A 251 9.13 3.44 0.67
CA GLY A 251 9.14 2.58 1.85
C GLY A 251 7.75 2.27 2.43
N TRP A 252 6.69 2.58 1.71
CA TRP A 252 5.35 2.21 2.11
C TRP A 252 5.04 0.77 1.71
N ILE A 253 4.57 -0.06 2.66
CA ILE A 253 4.20 -1.45 2.42
C ILE A 253 2.72 -1.50 2.06
N PRO A 254 2.35 -1.93 0.83
CA PRO A 254 0.95 -2.01 0.42
C PRO A 254 0.21 -3.10 1.18
N SER A 255 -0.46 -2.76 2.24
CA SER A 255 -1.32 -3.60 3.10
C SER A 255 -0.73 -4.99 3.42
N PRO A 256 -0.34 -5.25 4.66
CA PRO A 256 0.13 -6.56 5.09
C PRO A 256 -1.00 -7.60 5.07
N LEU A 257 -0.66 -8.86 5.36
CA LEU A 257 -1.67 -9.89 5.64
C LEU A 257 -2.60 -9.40 6.77
N PRO A 258 -3.92 -9.33 6.56
CA PRO A 258 -4.84 -8.86 7.60
C PRO A 258 -4.88 -9.83 8.78
N ALA A 259 -4.77 -9.31 9.99
CA ALA A 259 -4.72 -10.10 11.21
C ALA A 259 -6.12 -10.52 11.67
N ILE A 260 -6.79 -11.37 10.88
CA ILE A 260 -8.18 -11.78 11.12
C ILE A 260 -8.40 -13.29 11.24
N TYR A 261 -7.42 -14.11 10.83
CA TYR A 261 -7.60 -15.55 10.62
C TYR A 261 -7.62 -16.37 11.90
N THR A 262 -7.18 -15.81 13.00
CA THR A 262 -7.16 -16.39 14.35
C THR A 262 -7.93 -15.52 15.32
N SER A 263 -7.73 -15.70 16.61
CA SER A 263 -8.44 -15.04 17.71
C SER A 263 -9.94 -15.40 17.82
N PRO A 264 -10.39 -15.87 18.97
CA PRO A 264 -11.81 -16.07 19.26
C PRO A 264 -12.64 -14.77 19.15
N LYS A 265 -12.02 -13.61 19.44
CA LYS A 265 -12.67 -12.31 19.35
C LYS A 265 -12.99 -11.90 17.91
N MET A 266 -12.27 -12.47 16.93
CA MET A 266 -12.48 -12.21 15.50
C MET A 266 -13.45 -13.22 14.86
N LYS A 267 -13.95 -14.21 15.60
CA LYS A 267 -14.80 -15.28 15.05
C LYS A 267 -16.08 -14.74 14.40
N ALA A 268 -16.81 -13.87 15.08
CA ALA A 268 -18.05 -13.28 14.54
C ALA A 268 -17.81 -12.52 13.23
N TYR A 269 -16.67 -11.81 13.11
CA TYR A 269 -16.27 -11.16 11.87
C TYR A 269 -16.01 -12.18 10.76
N ARG A 270 -15.29 -13.26 11.02
CA ARG A 270 -15.05 -14.34 10.04
C ARG A 270 -16.33 -15.08 9.66
N GLU A 271 -17.31 -15.18 10.55
CA GLU A 271 -18.65 -15.72 10.26
C GLU A 271 -19.48 -14.77 9.39
N TRP A 272 -19.31 -13.46 9.53
CA TRP A 272 -19.93 -12.43 8.69
C TRP A 272 -19.32 -12.39 7.27
N LEU A 273 -18.01 -12.61 7.12
CA LEU A 273 -17.32 -12.62 5.84
C LEU A 273 -17.72 -13.83 4.99
N PRO A 274 -18.13 -13.66 3.72
CA PRO A 274 -18.37 -14.77 2.82
C PRO A 274 -17.06 -15.47 2.43
N ASN A 275 -17.13 -16.76 2.08
CA ASN A 275 -15.98 -17.54 1.62
C ASN A 275 -15.39 -17.08 0.28
N THR A 276 -15.98 -16.09 -0.35
CA THR A 276 -15.54 -15.44 -1.60
C THR A 276 -14.97 -14.04 -1.37
N CYS A 277 -14.86 -13.61 -0.10
CA CYS A 277 -14.30 -12.31 0.23
C CYS A 277 -12.81 -12.21 -0.17
N TRP A 278 -12.30 -10.99 -0.22
CA TRP A 278 -10.90 -10.73 -0.53
C TRP A 278 -9.93 -11.54 0.35
N GLU A 279 -10.20 -11.61 1.64
CA GLU A 279 -9.41 -12.33 2.63
C GLU A 279 -9.42 -13.86 2.43
N ALA A 280 -10.44 -14.40 1.76
CA ALA A 280 -10.52 -15.82 1.44
C ALA A 280 -9.77 -16.18 0.15
N ILE A 281 -9.71 -15.25 -0.82
CA ILE A 281 -9.20 -15.53 -2.16
C ILE A 281 -7.79 -15.01 -2.41
N ALA A 282 -7.34 -14.01 -1.66
CA ALA A 282 -6.00 -13.45 -1.79
C ALA A 282 -4.90 -14.49 -1.50
N SER A 283 -3.71 -14.25 -2.03
CA SER A 283 -2.63 -15.24 -2.00
C SER A 283 -1.49 -14.87 -1.07
N LEU A 284 -0.98 -15.87 -0.34
CA LEU A 284 0.24 -15.81 0.46
C LEU A 284 1.37 -16.52 -0.29
N GLY A 285 2.54 -15.90 -0.41
CA GLY A 285 3.70 -16.46 -1.12
C GLY A 285 5.03 -16.12 -0.45
N GLY A 286 6.12 -16.54 -1.09
CA GLY A 286 7.49 -16.28 -0.67
C GLY A 286 8.16 -17.43 0.08
N SER A 287 9.42 -17.23 0.41
CA SER A 287 10.27 -18.22 1.07
C SER A 287 10.03 -18.37 2.57
N PHE A 288 9.41 -17.38 3.22
CA PHE A 288 9.03 -17.51 4.62
C PHE A 288 7.82 -18.43 4.77
N TYR A 289 7.93 -19.44 5.61
CA TYR A 289 6.85 -20.39 5.89
C TYR A 289 6.74 -20.65 7.40
N SER A 290 5.52 -20.59 7.87
CA SER A 290 5.09 -21.11 9.16
C SER A 290 3.70 -21.71 9.01
N GLU A 291 3.40 -22.77 9.75
CA GLU A 291 2.04 -23.33 9.85
C GLU A 291 1.13 -22.43 10.69
N ASN A 292 1.71 -21.63 11.56
CA ASN A 292 1.00 -20.64 12.36
C ASN A 292 0.86 -19.32 11.57
N ILE A 293 -0.37 -18.97 11.21
CA ILE A 293 -0.65 -17.74 10.44
C ILE A 293 -0.28 -16.47 11.24
N GLU A 294 -0.22 -16.51 12.56
CA GLU A 294 0.13 -15.36 13.39
C GLU A 294 1.58 -14.91 13.21
N ASP A 295 2.46 -15.81 12.76
CA ASP A 295 3.86 -15.47 12.48
C ASP A 295 4.02 -14.50 11.30
N TYR A 296 2.97 -14.33 10.49
CA TYR A 296 2.88 -13.36 9.40
C TYR A 296 2.25 -12.03 9.82
N TYR A 297 1.68 -11.93 11.03
CA TYR A 297 1.02 -10.72 11.48
C TYR A 297 2.04 -9.65 11.85
N LEU A 298 1.66 -8.41 11.53
CA LEU A 298 2.47 -7.23 11.78
C LEU A 298 1.73 -6.24 12.68
N THR A 299 2.47 -5.59 13.55
CA THR A 299 1.98 -4.47 14.34
C THR A 299 2.17 -3.15 13.59
N PRO A 300 1.50 -2.06 13.99
CA PRO A 300 1.78 -0.73 13.45
C PRO A 300 3.27 -0.33 13.62
N TYR A 301 3.92 -0.80 14.66
CA TYR A 301 5.36 -0.52 14.91
C TYR A 301 6.24 -1.22 13.88
N ASP A 302 5.96 -2.48 13.55
CA ASP A 302 6.68 -3.24 12.52
C ASP A 302 6.59 -2.55 11.15
N LEU A 303 5.47 -1.90 10.85
CA LEU A 303 5.23 -1.17 9.61
C LEU A 303 5.78 0.28 9.61
N GLY A 304 6.38 0.71 10.71
CA GLY A 304 6.87 2.08 10.86
C GLY A 304 5.78 3.12 11.15
N TYR A 305 4.59 2.69 11.57
CA TYR A 305 3.46 3.56 11.91
C TYR A 305 3.39 3.91 13.39
N GLY A 306 4.41 3.60 14.18
CA GLY A 306 4.42 3.85 15.62
C GLY A 306 4.09 5.28 16.01
N ALA A 307 4.54 6.27 15.23
CA ALA A 307 4.22 7.69 15.45
C ALA A 307 2.72 8.02 15.24
N SER A 308 2.01 7.19 14.46
CA SER A 308 0.58 7.35 14.19
C SER A 308 -0.30 6.75 15.28
N VAL A 309 0.22 5.84 16.10
CA VAL A 309 -0.53 5.24 17.22
C VAL A 309 -0.68 6.30 18.33
N LYS A 310 -1.91 6.58 18.70
CA LYS A 310 -2.24 7.55 19.74
C LYS A 310 -3.20 6.95 20.76
N PHE A 311 -2.87 7.08 22.03
CA PHE A 311 -3.66 6.57 23.15
C PHE A 311 -4.55 7.66 23.79
N ASP A 312 -4.97 8.63 22.98
CA ASP A 312 -5.82 9.75 23.41
C ASP A 312 -7.32 9.46 23.28
N HIS A 313 -7.70 8.24 22.88
CA HIS A 313 -9.07 7.76 22.77
C HIS A 313 -9.14 6.24 22.92
N GLU A 314 -10.32 5.69 23.08
CA GLU A 314 -10.54 4.24 23.08
C GLU A 314 -10.65 3.72 21.65
N PHE A 315 -10.01 2.57 21.38
CA PHE A 315 -10.09 1.89 20.09
C PHE A 315 -9.79 0.40 20.22
N VAL A 316 -10.22 -0.39 19.22
CA VAL A 316 -9.96 -1.83 19.19
C VAL A 316 -8.46 -2.11 19.16
N GLY A 317 -7.98 -2.90 20.13
CA GLY A 317 -6.57 -3.28 20.25
C GLY A 317 -5.71 -2.33 21.09
N ARG A 318 -6.28 -1.27 21.69
CA ARG A 318 -5.55 -0.29 22.49
C ARG A 318 -4.71 -0.90 23.58
N GLU A 319 -5.27 -1.74 24.45
CA GLU A 319 -4.54 -2.38 25.56
C GLU A 319 -3.34 -3.20 25.09
N ALA A 320 -3.50 -3.93 23.99
CA ALA A 320 -2.42 -4.70 23.40
C ALA A 320 -1.31 -3.79 22.87
N LEU A 321 -1.68 -2.72 22.15
CA LEU A 321 -0.73 -1.75 21.60
C LEU A 321 0.00 -0.95 22.68
N GLU A 322 -0.65 -0.63 23.81
CA GLU A 322 0.02 0.00 24.98
C GLU A 322 1.12 -0.90 25.56
N LYS A 323 0.90 -2.23 25.54
CA LYS A 323 1.93 -3.20 25.96
C LYS A 323 3.04 -3.33 24.93
N ILE A 324 2.69 -3.45 23.64
CA ILE A 324 3.63 -3.60 22.53
C ILE A 324 4.51 -2.35 22.39
N SER A 325 3.95 -1.14 22.61
CA SER A 325 4.67 0.14 22.49
C SER A 325 5.89 0.26 23.41
N LYS A 326 5.87 -0.46 24.54
CA LYS A 326 6.99 -0.44 25.52
C LYS A 326 8.23 -1.17 25.01
N ASN A 327 8.06 -2.13 24.11
CA ASN A 327 9.16 -2.93 23.56
C ASN A 327 8.78 -3.51 22.18
N PRO A 328 8.67 -2.68 21.13
CA PRO A 328 8.48 -3.17 19.77
C PRO A 328 9.61 -4.12 19.40
N LYS A 329 9.31 -5.22 18.72
CA LYS A 329 10.28 -6.29 18.45
C LYS A 329 11.01 -6.15 17.15
N ARG A 330 10.41 -5.49 16.16
CA ARG A 330 10.93 -5.36 14.80
C ARG A 330 11.01 -3.90 14.39
N THR A 331 11.95 -3.65 13.48
CA THR A 331 12.10 -2.36 12.80
C THR A 331 11.97 -2.56 11.30
N LYS A 332 11.18 -1.69 10.66
CA LYS A 332 11.10 -1.63 9.20
C LYS A 332 12.39 -1.05 8.63
N VAL A 333 12.93 -1.71 7.62
CA VAL A 333 14.14 -1.31 6.89
C VAL A 333 13.98 -1.57 5.39
N THR A 334 14.83 -0.98 4.57
CA THR A 334 15.05 -1.43 3.20
C THR A 334 16.25 -2.37 3.17
N LEU A 335 16.18 -3.44 2.40
CA LEU A 335 17.34 -4.28 2.08
C LEU A 335 17.77 -3.95 0.65
N GLU A 336 19.03 -3.57 0.49
CA GLU A 336 19.71 -3.49 -0.80
C GLU A 336 20.32 -4.85 -1.11
N LEU A 337 19.83 -5.51 -2.16
CA LEU A 337 20.29 -6.82 -2.57
C LEU A 337 21.65 -6.73 -3.28
N ASN A 338 22.56 -7.68 -3.01
CA ASN A 338 23.86 -7.72 -3.66
C ASN A 338 23.72 -7.91 -5.17
N SER A 339 24.26 -6.98 -5.93
CA SER A 339 24.10 -6.96 -7.39
C SER A 339 24.72 -8.16 -8.10
N GLN A 340 25.78 -8.76 -7.56
CA GLN A 340 26.38 -9.95 -8.17
C GLN A 340 25.50 -11.17 -7.93
N ASP A 341 25.02 -11.37 -6.70
CA ASP A 341 24.13 -12.49 -6.36
C ASP A 341 22.82 -12.42 -7.17
N VAL A 342 22.28 -11.20 -7.39
CA VAL A 342 21.10 -10.99 -8.26
C VAL A 342 21.41 -11.35 -9.71
N LYS A 343 22.58 -10.95 -10.26
CA LYS A 343 22.99 -11.31 -11.61
C LYS A 343 23.13 -12.83 -11.75
N ASP A 344 23.74 -13.49 -10.76
CA ASP A 344 23.92 -14.94 -10.76
C ASP A 344 22.58 -15.66 -10.73
N ALA A 345 21.64 -15.20 -9.89
CA ALA A 345 20.28 -15.74 -9.85
C ALA A 345 19.54 -15.55 -11.19
N ILE A 346 19.61 -14.36 -11.80
CA ILE A 346 19.03 -14.10 -13.12
C ILE A 346 19.73 -14.92 -14.19
N GLY A 347 21.06 -15.07 -14.11
CA GLY A 347 21.87 -15.85 -15.06
C GLY A 347 21.40 -17.29 -15.23
N THR A 348 20.84 -17.88 -14.18
CA THR A 348 20.32 -19.27 -14.22
C THR A 348 19.25 -19.51 -15.29
N ILE A 349 18.55 -18.47 -15.76
CA ILE A 349 17.56 -18.61 -16.85
C ILE A 349 18.19 -19.01 -18.19
N PHE A 350 19.48 -18.72 -18.40
CA PHE A 350 20.23 -19.04 -19.60
C PHE A 350 20.93 -20.40 -19.52
N GLU A 351 20.87 -21.06 -18.37
CA GLU A 351 21.55 -22.32 -18.11
C GLU A 351 20.60 -23.53 -18.22
N LYS A 352 21.16 -24.71 -18.43
CA LYS A 352 20.40 -25.96 -18.33
C LYS A 352 20.43 -26.44 -16.88
N GLY A 353 19.26 -26.88 -16.36
CA GLY A 353 19.17 -27.44 -15.01
C GLY A 353 18.23 -26.67 -14.10
N GLU A 354 18.55 -26.64 -12.82
CA GLU A 354 17.75 -25.93 -11.82
C GLU A 354 17.91 -24.42 -11.98
N ARG A 355 16.81 -23.70 -11.86
CA ARG A 355 16.76 -22.24 -12.04
C ARG A 355 16.27 -21.58 -10.77
N ALA A 356 16.81 -20.41 -10.46
CA ALA A 356 16.22 -19.53 -9.44
C ALA A 356 14.83 -19.07 -9.88
N LYS A 357 13.98 -18.71 -8.93
CA LYS A 357 12.70 -18.05 -9.22
C LYS A 357 12.96 -16.79 -10.05
N TYR A 358 12.20 -16.61 -11.11
CA TYR A 358 12.36 -15.46 -12.01
C TYR A 358 12.21 -14.12 -11.27
N PHE A 359 13.03 -13.15 -11.63
CA PHE A 359 12.87 -11.76 -11.20
C PHE A 359 12.14 -10.96 -12.28
N GLU A 360 10.86 -10.70 -12.07
CA GLU A 360 10.12 -9.76 -12.90
C GLU A 360 10.57 -8.32 -12.63
N PHE A 361 10.83 -7.55 -13.69
CA PHE A 361 11.20 -6.15 -13.59
C PHE A 361 10.02 -5.24 -13.98
N PRO A 362 9.80 -4.13 -13.28
CA PRO A 362 10.53 -3.64 -12.11
C PRO A 362 10.07 -4.23 -10.77
N SER A 363 8.97 -5.01 -10.72
CA SER A 363 8.39 -5.53 -9.48
C SER A 363 8.28 -7.06 -9.53
N ALA A 364 9.03 -7.74 -8.67
CA ALA A 364 9.05 -9.20 -8.56
C ALA A 364 8.09 -9.69 -7.47
N VAL A 365 6.81 -9.33 -7.59
CA VAL A 365 5.75 -9.64 -6.64
C VAL A 365 4.76 -10.64 -7.25
N TYR A 366 4.72 -11.86 -6.72
CA TYR A 366 3.97 -12.98 -7.28
C TYR A 366 2.76 -13.42 -6.44
N ALA A 367 2.55 -12.80 -5.31
CA ALA A 367 1.40 -13.04 -4.43
C ALA A 367 0.84 -11.72 -3.92
N THR A 368 -0.39 -11.75 -3.43
CA THR A 368 -0.99 -10.58 -2.77
C THR A 368 -0.19 -10.16 -1.54
N TRP A 369 0.25 -11.16 -0.77
CA TRP A 369 1.08 -11.01 0.42
C TRP A 369 2.36 -11.85 0.25
N PRO A 370 3.41 -11.28 -0.38
CA PRO A 370 4.69 -11.95 -0.48
C PRO A 370 5.46 -11.80 0.83
N TYR A 371 5.88 -12.89 1.42
CA TYR A 371 6.75 -12.90 2.60
C TYR A 371 7.97 -13.76 2.33
N ASP A 372 9.12 -13.11 2.26
CA ASP A 372 10.39 -13.79 2.07
C ASP A 372 11.19 -13.79 3.37
N LYS A 373 11.91 -14.87 3.59
CA LYS A 373 12.71 -15.11 4.78
C LYS A 373 13.98 -14.29 4.72
N VAL A 374 14.29 -13.59 5.81
CA VAL A 374 15.60 -12.93 6.01
C VAL A 374 16.33 -13.67 7.12
N THR A 375 17.58 -14.06 6.83
CA THR A 375 18.40 -14.84 7.77
C THR A 375 19.71 -14.14 8.12
N LYS A 376 20.27 -14.52 9.26
CA LYS A 376 21.65 -14.21 9.67
C LYS A 376 22.24 -15.47 10.31
N ASN A 377 23.38 -15.94 9.78
CA ASN A 377 24.02 -17.18 10.23
C ASN A 377 23.02 -18.39 10.27
N GLY A 378 22.21 -18.52 9.23
CA GLY A 378 21.22 -19.60 9.07
C GLY A 378 19.96 -19.47 9.94
N LYS A 379 19.87 -18.47 10.82
CA LYS A 379 18.67 -18.23 11.66
C LYS A 379 17.80 -17.15 11.05
N THR A 380 16.48 -17.35 11.07
CA THR A 380 15.51 -16.32 10.64
C THR A 380 15.58 -15.13 11.60
N VAL A 381 15.83 -13.95 11.06
CA VAL A 381 15.96 -12.68 11.80
C VAL A 381 14.90 -11.65 11.38
N GLY A 382 14.07 -11.98 10.42
CA GLY A 382 12.99 -11.13 9.95
C GLY A 382 12.31 -11.68 8.72
N ILE A 383 11.36 -10.92 8.24
CA ILE A 383 10.61 -11.18 7.01
C ILE A 383 10.69 -9.98 6.09
N SER A 384 10.64 -10.25 4.82
CA SER A 384 10.71 -9.23 3.77
C SER A 384 9.47 -9.31 2.89
N THR A 385 9.09 -8.20 2.31
CA THR A 385 7.98 -8.09 1.37
C THR A 385 8.32 -7.11 0.26
N TRP A 386 7.68 -7.26 -0.91
CA TRP A 386 7.76 -6.31 -2.01
C TRP A 386 9.16 -6.11 -2.61
N VAL A 387 9.62 -7.11 -3.35
CA VAL A 387 10.91 -7.11 -4.06
C VAL A 387 10.77 -6.43 -5.43
N GLY A 388 11.76 -5.62 -5.81
CA GLY A 388 11.81 -5.06 -7.15
C GLY A 388 13.04 -4.19 -7.42
N TYR A 389 13.09 -3.66 -8.63
CA TYR A 389 14.20 -2.84 -9.13
C TYR A 389 13.78 -1.38 -9.24
N SER A 390 14.52 -0.49 -8.62
CA SER A 390 14.46 0.94 -8.89
C SER A 390 15.51 1.32 -9.93
N SER A 391 15.05 1.81 -11.09
CA SER A 391 15.94 2.34 -12.13
C SER A 391 16.61 3.64 -11.69
N ASN A 392 15.94 4.42 -10.86
CA ASN A 392 16.48 5.65 -10.30
C ASN A 392 17.68 5.40 -9.39
N GLU A 393 17.60 4.36 -8.58
CA GLU A 393 18.66 3.97 -7.64
C GLU A 393 19.65 2.97 -8.23
N GLY A 394 19.30 2.34 -9.37
CA GLY A 394 20.12 1.29 -9.99
C GLY A 394 20.26 0.03 -9.13
N LYS A 395 19.26 -0.27 -8.29
CA LYS A 395 19.34 -1.31 -7.25
C LYS A 395 18.10 -2.21 -7.22
N MET A 396 18.34 -3.46 -6.90
CA MET A 396 17.32 -4.41 -6.45
C MET A 396 17.08 -4.19 -4.96
N LEU A 397 15.85 -3.85 -4.59
CA LEU A 397 15.45 -3.47 -3.23
C LEU A 397 14.32 -4.37 -2.74
N THR A 398 14.21 -4.51 -1.42
CA THR A 398 13.03 -5.11 -0.78
C THR A 398 12.79 -4.46 0.58
N LEU A 399 11.51 -4.36 0.97
CA LEU A 399 11.12 -3.84 2.28
C LEU A 399 11.09 -4.98 3.29
N ALA A 400 11.69 -4.79 4.46
CA ALA A 400 11.78 -5.84 5.46
C ALA A 400 11.43 -5.33 6.86
N MET A 401 10.96 -6.26 7.71
CA MET A 401 10.76 -6.09 9.14
C MET A 401 11.74 -7.02 9.85
N LEU A 402 12.82 -6.44 10.37
CA LEU A 402 13.89 -7.19 11.05
C LEU A 402 13.75 -7.08 12.57
N ASN A 403 14.14 -8.13 13.28
CA ASN A 403 14.35 -8.06 14.72
C ASN A 403 15.34 -6.93 15.03
N ASN A 404 15.07 -6.14 16.06
CA ASN A 404 15.78 -4.89 16.33
C ASN A 404 17.30 -5.02 16.39
N GLU A 405 17.80 -6.14 16.93
CA GLU A 405 19.24 -6.45 17.01
C GLU A 405 19.95 -6.62 15.65
N HIS A 406 19.15 -6.84 14.58
CA HIS A 406 19.66 -7.00 13.23
C HIS A 406 19.33 -5.83 12.31
N ALA A 407 18.55 -4.85 12.77
CA ALA A 407 18.04 -3.73 11.97
C ALA A 407 19.01 -2.53 11.89
N GLN A 408 20.23 -2.63 12.43
CA GLN A 408 21.21 -1.56 12.36
C GLN A 408 21.65 -1.33 10.91
N MET A 409 21.68 -0.06 10.50
CA MET A 409 22.10 0.35 9.15
C MET A 409 23.52 -0.13 8.84
N GLY A 410 23.71 -0.67 7.65
CA GLY A 410 24.99 -1.24 7.19
C GLY A 410 25.21 -2.70 7.56
N ASN A 411 24.40 -3.31 8.41
CA ASN A 411 24.48 -4.73 8.70
C ASN A 411 24.24 -5.58 7.44
N ASP A 412 24.95 -6.70 7.36
CA ASP A 412 24.75 -7.70 6.33
C ASP A 412 23.77 -8.78 6.85
N VAL A 413 22.83 -9.13 6.01
CA VAL A 413 21.85 -10.21 6.19
C VAL A 413 21.74 -11.01 4.89
N THR A 414 21.03 -12.13 4.94
CA THR A 414 20.76 -12.95 3.75
C THR A 414 19.26 -12.92 3.46
N PHE A 415 18.91 -12.52 2.26
CA PHE A 415 17.57 -12.60 1.70
C PHE A 415 17.41 -13.94 0.96
N VAL A 416 16.40 -14.72 1.29
CA VAL A 416 16.12 -16.00 0.64
C VAL A 416 15.07 -15.79 -0.44
N TRP A 417 15.46 -15.96 -1.70
CA TRP A 417 14.57 -15.78 -2.84
C TRP A 417 14.06 -17.13 -3.39
N GLY A 418 12.75 -17.21 -3.59
CA GLY A 418 12.04 -18.40 -4.08
C GLY A 418 10.90 -18.81 -3.13
N GLU A 419 9.89 -19.52 -3.64
CA GLU A 419 8.83 -20.06 -2.79
C GLU A 419 9.36 -21.17 -1.88
N GLN A 420 8.81 -21.31 -0.68
CA GLN A 420 9.14 -22.46 0.18
C GLN A 420 8.63 -23.74 -0.49
N PRO A 421 9.51 -24.73 -0.78
CA PRO A 421 9.13 -25.97 -1.46
C PRO A 421 8.01 -26.73 -0.74
N GLY A 422 7.05 -27.25 -1.51
CA GLY A 422 5.98 -28.13 -1.00
C GLY A 422 4.87 -27.41 -0.23
N THR A 423 4.89 -26.09 -0.09
CA THR A 423 3.93 -25.35 0.75
C THR A 423 2.76 -24.73 0.00
N GLY A 424 2.74 -24.80 -1.32
CA GLY A 424 1.70 -24.27 -2.17
C GLY A 424 2.11 -24.19 -3.63
N SER A 425 1.20 -23.77 -4.50
CA SER A 425 1.46 -23.51 -5.92
C SER A 425 0.88 -22.19 -6.35
N LYS A 426 1.56 -21.52 -7.27
CA LYS A 426 1.12 -20.26 -7.87
C LYS A 426 1.12 -20.41 -9.39
N PRO A 427 0.06 -19.97 -10.10
CA PRO A 427 -0.02 -20.14 -11.55
C PRO A 427 1.02 -19.30 -12.30
N ASN A 428 1.53 -18.25 -11.68
CA ASN A 428 2.50 -17.30 -12.22
C ASN A 428 3.92 -17.50 -11.69
N VAL A 429 4.21 -18.65 -11.07
CA VAL A 429 5.54 -19.00 -10.56
C VAL A 429 5.93 -20.36 -11.12
N GLU A 430 7.01 -20.40 -11.86
CA GLU A 430 7.59 -21.61 -12.45
C GLU A 430 8.26 -22.50 -11.38
N LYS A 431 8.58 -23.74 -11.76
CA LYS A 431 9.43 -24.63 -10.93
C LYS A 431 10.81 -23.99 -10.79
N HIS A 432 11.29 -23.87 -9.57
CA HIS A 432 12.55 -23.20 -9.25
C HIS A 432 13.19 -23.79 -7.98
N VAL A 433 14.43 -23.39 -7.72
CA VAL A 433 15.12 -23.60 -6.44
C VAL A 433 15.23 -22.28 -5.68
N GLN A 434 15.25 -22.35 -4.35
CA GLN A 434 15.58 -21.19 -3.53
C GLN A 434 17.07 -20.83 -3.70
N VAL A 435 17.34 -19.53 -3.73
CA VAL A 435 18.70 -18.98 -3.73
C VAL A 435 18.86 -17.98 -2.58
N GLU A 436 20.05 -17.96 -2.01
CA GLU A 436 20.43 -16.99 -0.99
C GLU A 436 21.11 -15.81 -1.64
N ILE A 437 20.65 -14.61 -1.31
CA ILE A 437 21.16 -13.33 -1.82
C ILE A 437 21.62 -12.51 -0.63
N ARG A 438 22.89 -12.14 -0.63
CA ARG A 438 23.42 -11.20 0.36
C ARG A 438 22.67 -9.88 0.26
N ALA A 439 22.41 -9.25 1.38
CA ALA A 439 21.71 -7.99 1.43
C ALA A 439 22.26 -7.09 2.53
N LYS A 440 22.24 -5.79 2.30
CA LYS A 440 22.64 -4.77 3.26
C LYS A 440 21.43 -4.05 3.81
N VAL A 441 21.41 -3.87 5.12
CA VAL A 441 20.36 -3.09 5.80
C VAL A 441 20.55 -1.61 5.50
N CYS A 442 19.54 -0.99 4.90
CA CYS A 442 19.53 0.40 4.47
C CYS A 442 18.35 1.17 5.09
N PRO A 443 18.40 2.50 5.08
CA PRO A 443 17.29 3.33 5.56
C PRO A 443 15.98 3.05 4.81
N VAL A 444 14.86 3.26 5.49
CA VAL A 444 13.53 3.30 4.91
C VAL A 444 12.85 4.64 5.22
N PRO A 445 12.38 5.37 4.23
CA PRO A 445 12.51 5.19 2.77
C PRO A 445 13.97 5.09 2.31
N TYR A 446 14.21 4.33 1.21
CA TYR A 446 15.55 4.17 0.65
C TYR A 446 16.03 5.47 0.00
N THR A 447 15.18 6.11 -0.79
CA THR A 447 15.47 7.35 -1.52
C THR A 447 15.58 8.54 -0.57
N GLU A 448 16.65 9.32 -0.66
CA GLU A 448 16.96 10.40 0.28
C GLU A 448 15.92 11.52 0.27
N VAL A 449 15.49 11.96 -0.91
CA VAL A 449 14.47 13.01 -1.05
C VAL A 449 13.17 12.65 -0.33
N VAL A 450 12.81 11.36 -0.30
CA VAL A 450 11.62 10.88 0.40
C VAL A 450 11.82 10.95 1.92
N ARG A 451 13.01 10.57 2.41
CA ARG A 451 13.34 10.69 3.85
C ARG A 451 13.31 12.14 4.33
N GLU A 452 13.84 13.06 3.53
CA GLU A 452 13.84 14.49 3.84
C GLU A 452 12.43 15.05 3.86
N ALA A 453 11.59 14.70 2.87
CA ALA A 453 10.19 15.10 2.81
C ALA A 453 9.39 14.60 4.04
N TYR A 454 9.64 13.38 4.50
CA TYR A 454 8.98 12.84 5.70
C TYR A 454 9.48 13.47 7.00
N ARG A 455 10.77 13.84 7.07
CA ARG A 455 11.36 14.50 8.25
C ARG A 455 10.90 15.94 8.40
N SER A 456 10.75 16.66 7.30
CA SER A 456 10.44 18.09 7.33
C SER A 456 8.96 18.37 7.65
N ASN A 457 8.04 17.37 7.54
CA ASN A 457 6.59 17.59 7.52
C ASN A 457 6.16 18.75 6.60
N VAL A 458 7.06 19.18 5.74
CA VAL A 458 6.93 20.30 4.83
C VAL A 458 7.56 19.87 3.52
N ILE A 459 6.75 19.49 2.56
CA ILE A 459 7.17 19.59 1.17
C ILE A 459 7.29 21.09 0.92
N LYS A 460 8.52 21.62 1.00
CA LYS A 460 8.77 23.04 0.78
C LYS A 460 8.18 23.47 -0.56
N HIS A 461 7.41 24.56 -0.53
CA HIS A 461 7.05 25.28 -1.71
C HIS A 461 8.34 25.98 -2.21
N GLU A 462 9.13 25.33 -3.02
CA GLU A 462 10.07 26.04 -3.87
C GLU A 462 9.36 26.35 -5.20
N VAL A 463 8.44 27.30 -5.13
CA VAL A 463 8.12 28.14 -6.29
C VAL A 463 9.12 29.30 -6.22
N GLY A 464 10.14 29.24 -7.08
CA GLY A 464 11.01 30.38 -7.38
C GLY A 464 12.13 30.64 -6.39
N ALA A 465 13.24 29.93 -6.49
CA ALA A 465 14.54 30.54 -6.30
C ALA A 465 15.04 31.00 -7.69
N PRO A 466 15.40 32.27 -7.90
CA PRO A 466 16.09 32.67 -9.13
C PRO A 466 17.48 32.05 -9.14
N HIS A 467 17.94 31.66 -10.33
CA HIS A 467 19.29 31.16 -10.62
C HIS A 467 20.38 32.14 -10.23
#